data_e3a9315614ebd689e89b8aabbb254306
#
_entry.id   e3a9315614ebd689e89b8aabbb254306
#
_cell.length_a   1.000
_cell.length_b   1.000
_cell.length_c   1.000
_cell.angle_alpha   90.00
_cell.angle_beta   90.00
_cell.angle_gamma   90.00
#
_symmetry.space_group_name_H-M   'P 1'
#
loop_
_entity.id
_entity.type
_entity.pdbx_description
1 polymer ?
#
loop_
_entity_poly.entity_id
_entity_poly.type
_entity_poly.pdbx_seq_one_letter_code
_entity_poly.pdbx_strand_id
1 'polypeptide(L)'
;YFTHYGAKAPRKKGFLTPTVEFTVGGDQGVVTPYYFPINENTDILFKPKISLSQNFELTEKFELNTIIKTKSSSGKTSISINNIKNENYENINTSFEIDTKQVIDKNSIFSASGLFTNSISTTRSINEDPIAFQDIFLRFENYNLIDRDDYLKTELSSVESFQSNNLNSIPVSPSLSYMNIIDFKNYSMINELDVLVLKRNESSEGIPSESFKINLNNELFNHYLNRNFYIKNKLSINNNFSDYYFNSDETLNHNSFKSNVLISSDLQFSKIGITSPKVKFIFPIQIENSDKTINEESNSITFNYHNQFSDNRFFGNDLFDSSPRVVYGLENYIFSDNAEISFKINQSFDANINNNYLEKVNETSRLSDYAIESALKYDEIYFKIDARLDNDNFSKKEMNYELKFNKKFEGSLIYNETQAEAFKDLSKDTQSIVLDITRKFKNNINISFNSNLDVKNNYDPYKSKFKISLFDDCSQLDISYSNTRFNDNFNTQPEEKISFTYIMDYLGFFGYEQSTNLFFKEPGSVNYGF
;
A
#
# COMPACT_ATOMS: atom_id res chain seq x y z
N TYR A 1 12.81 -44.92 -9.56
CA TYR A 1 11.36 -44.93 -9.25
C TYR A 1 11.15 -44.02 -8.04
N PHE A 2 10.59 -42.84 -8.22
CA PHE A 2 10.15 -42.00 -7.13
C PHE A 2 8.72 -42.43 -6.77
N THR A 3 8.51 -42.95 -5.57
CA THR A 3 7.17 -43.22 -5.06
C THR A 3 6.56 -41.95 -4.50
N HIS A 4 5.56 -41.47 -5.17
CA HIS A 4 4.76 -40.34 -4.71
C HIS A 4 3.73 -40.85 -3.67
N TYR A 5 3.75 -40.25 -2.48
CA TYR A 5 2.72 -40.51 -1.48
C TYR A 5 1.48 -39.66 -1.80
N GLY A 6 0.32 -40.28 -1.90
CA GLY A 6 -0.94 -39.55 -2.09
C GLY A 6 -1.25 -38.59 -0.94
N ALA A 7 -2.15 -37.65 -1.16
CA ALA A 7 -2.54 -36.59 -0.20
C ALA A 7 -3.01 -37.10 1.19
N LYS A 8 -3.29 -38.41 1.34
CA LYS A 8 -3.68 -39.05 2.61
C LYS A 8 -2.52 -39.80 3.29
N ALA A 9 -1.30 -39.74 2.76
CA ALA A 9 -0.16 -40.41 3.39
C ALA A 9 0.24 -39.73 4.69
N PRO A 10 0.64 -40.50 5.74
CA PRO A 10 1.10 -39.89 6.99
C PRO A 10 2.35 -39.05 6.72
N ARG A 11 2.36 -37.84 7.28
CA ARG A 11 3.50 -36.93 7.17
C ARG A 11 4.72 -37.55 7.85
N LYS A 12 5.82 -37.64 7.14
CA LYS A 12 7.06 -38.24 7.64
C LYS A 12 8.17 -37.18 7.64
N LYS A 13 8.95 -37.16 8.75
CA LYS A 13 10.16 -36.34 8.80
C LYS A 13 11.23 -36.86 7.86
N GLY A 14 12.01 -35.97 7.26
CA GLY A 14 13.12 -36.38 6.38
C GLY A 14 13.64 -35.24 5.52
N PHE A 15 14.73 -35.57 4.84
CA PHE A 15 15.27 -34.66 3.82
C PHE A 15 14.35 -34.65 2.60
N LEU A 16 14.10 -33.46 2.11
CA LEU A 16 13.48 -33.26 0.81
C LEU A 16 14.58 -33.23 -0.27
N THR A 17 14.17 -33.26 -1.53
CA THR A 17 15.10 -33.17 -2.64
C THR A 17 15.96 -31.92 -2.55
N PRO A 18 17.29 -32.03 -2.55
CA PRO A 18 18.17 -30.88 -2.60
C PRO A 18 17.94 -30.06 -3.86
N THR A 19 18.04 -28.75 -3.74
CA THR A 19 17.99 -27.82 -4.87
C THR A 19 19.37 -27.20 -5.06
N VAL A 20 19.77 -27.01 -6.31
CA VAL A 20 21.02 -26.35 -6.66
C VAL A 20 20.67 -25.04 -7.36
N GLU A 21 21.16 -23.94 -6.83
CA GLU A 21 21.01 -22.62 -7.39
C GLU A 21 22.32 -22.25 -8.08
N PHE A 22 22.24 -21.89 -9.35
CA PHE A 22 23.41 -21.43 -10.11
C PHE A 22 23.27 -19.94 -10.41
N THR A 23 24.27 -19.17 -10.04
CA THR A 23 24.37 -17.75 -10.39
C THR A 23 25.56 -17.57 -11.32
N VAL A 24 25.33 -17.12 -12.55
CA VAL A 24 26.45 -16.88 -13.49
C VAL A 24 27.18 -15.60 -13.08
N GLY A 25 28.48 -15.75 -12.86
CA GLY A 25 29.31 -14.65 -12.33
C GLY A 25 29.26 -14.48 -10.81
N GLY A 26 28.49 -15.29 -10.10
CA GLY A 26 28.34 -15.27 -8.64
C GLY A 26 28.50 -16.66 -8.00
N ASP A 27 28.18 -16.73 -6.70
CA ASP A 27 28.25 -17.96 -5.93
C ASP A 27 27.13 -18.93 -6.33
N GLN A 28 27.44 -20.20 -6.26
CA GLN A 28 26.48 -21.28 -6.44
C GLN A 28 25.93 -21.71 -5.08
N GLY A 29 24.67 -22.10 -5.02
CA GLY A 29 24.03 -22.50 -3.78
C GLY A 29 23.51 -23.93 -3.82
N VAL A 30 23.74 -24.69 -2.74
CA VAL A 30 23.10 -25.99 -2.53
C VAL A 30 22.19 -25.87 -1.33
N VAL A 31 20.89 -26.00 -1.54
CA VAL A 31 19.88 -26.01 -0.49
C VAL A 31 19.45 -27.45 -0.22
N THR A 32 19.53 -27.89 1.03
CA THR A 32 19.16 -29.25 1.43
C THR A 32 18.00 -29.20 2.45
N PRO A 33 16.74 -29.09 1.98
CA PRO A 33 15.63 -28.90 2.91
C PRO A 33 15.39 -30.14 3.76
N TYR A 34 15.11 -29.92 5.05
CA TYR A 34 14.70 -30.97 5.99
C TYR A 34 13.32 -30.64 6.54
N TYR A 35 12.36 -31.54 6.30
CA TYR A 35 10.99 -31.42 6.75
C TYR A 35 10.78 -32.15 8.07
N PHE A 36 10.18 -31.47 9.04
CA PHE A 36 9.89 -31.99 10.37
C PHE A 36 8.44 -31.68 10.78
N PRO A 37 7.50 -32.62 10.65
CA PRO A 37 6.16 -32.47 11.19
C PRO A 37 6.20 -32.63 12.72
N ILE A 38 5.73 -31.61 13.44
CA ILE A 38 5.60 -31.67 14.92
C ILE A 38 4.34 -32.45 15.28
N ASN A 39 3.23 -32.12 14.62
CA ASN A 39 1.94 -32.76 14.79
C ASN A 39 1.10 -32.64 13.51
N GLU A 40 -0.19 -33.03 13.55
CA GLU A 40 -1.07 -32.98 12.38
C GLU A 40 -1.26 -31.59 11.79
N ASN A 41 -1.05 -30.56 12.60
CA ASN A 41 -1.35 -29.16 12.24
C ASN A 41 -0.10 -28.29 12.10
N THR A 42 1.08 -28.75 12.56
CA THR A 42 2.30 -27.94 12.63
C THR A 42 3.47 -28.63 11.96
N ASP A 43 4.08 -27.91 11.04
CA ASP A 43 5.26 -28.33 10.29
C ASP A 43 6.42 -27.35 10.50
N ILE A 44 7.64 -27.88 10.54
CA ILE A 44 8.86 -27.09 10.42
C ILE A 44 9.60 -27.51 9.16
N LEU A 45 10.09 -26.55 8.42
CA LEU A 45 10.95 -26.75 7.28
C LEU A 45 12.26 -26.00 7.49
N PHE A 46 13.35 -26.72 7.61
CA PHE A 46 14.71 -26.18 7.65
C PHE A 46 15.28 -26.18 6.24
N LYS A 47 15.80 -25.06 5.77
CA LYS A 47 16.42 -24.92 4.46
C LYS A 47 17.84 -24.37 4.61
N PRO A 48 18.82 -25.17 5.04
CA PRO A 48 20.21 -24.75 5.01
C PRO A 48 20.67 -24.61 3.55
N LYS A 49 21.35 -23.51 3.25
CA LYS A 49 21.99 -23.22 1.98
C LYS A 49 23.47 -23.04 2.22
N ILE A 50 24.26 -23.79 1.48
CA ILE A 50 25.72 -23.68 1.45
C ILE A 50 26.07 -23.06 0.12
N SER A 51 26.92 -22.01 0.14
CA SER A 51 27.40 -21.33 -1.05
C SER A 51 28.74 -21.88 -1.49
N LEU A 52 28.90 -22.05 -2.77
CA LEU A 52 30.13 -22.49 -3.43
C LEU A 52 30.61 -21.35 -4.34
N SER A 53 31.92 -21.14 -4.40
CA SER A 53 32.52 -20.22 -5.38
C SER A 53 32.30 -20.68 -6.83
N GLN A 54 32.63 -19.84 -7.78
CA GLN A 54 32.61 -20.21 -9.20
C GLN A 54 33.43 -21.47 -9.54
N ASN A 55 34.45 -21.76 -8.73
CA ASN A 55 35.31 -22.95 -8.89
C ASN A 55 34.77 -24.16 -8.07
N PHE A 56 33.55 -24.10 -7.55
CA PHE A 56 32.93 -25.12 -6.70
C PHE A 56 33.67 -25.34 -5.34
N GLU A 57 34.41 -24.36 -4.88
CA GLU A 57 34.99 -24.38 -3.55
C GLU A 57 33.99 -23.83 -2.52
N LEU A 58 33.97 -24.38 -1.32
CA LEU A 58 33.13 -23.91 -0.23
C LEU A 58 33.49 -22.46 0.14
N THR A 59 32.49 -21.59 0.14
CA THR A 59 32.65 -20.22 0.64
C THR A 59 32.27 -20.16 2.13
N GLU A 60 32.65 -19.09 2.81
CA GLU A 60 32.21 -18.84 4.19
C GLU A 60 30.74 -18.39 4.28
N LYS A 61 30.07 -18.23 3.17
CA LYS A 61 28.67 -17.83 3.11
C LYS A 61 27.76 -18.99 3.46
N PHE A 62 26.92 -18.79 4.47
CA PHE A 62 25.93 -19.76 4.94
C PHE A 62 24.59 -19.07 5.14
N GLU A 63 23.52 -19.70 4.67
CA GLU A 63 22.15 -19.24 4.89
C GLU A 63 21.33 -20.36 5.54
N LEU A 64 20.54 -20.04 6.54
CA LEU A 64 19.57 -20.94 7.13
C LEU A 64 18.21 -20.28 7.17
N ASN A 65 17.29 -20.80 6.35
CA ASN A 65 15.89 -20.40 6.41
C ASN A 65 15.10 -21.46 7.19
N THR A 66 14.43 -21.05 8.25
CA THR A 66 13.56 -21.91 9.06
C THR A 66 12.12 -21.42 8.92
N ILE A 67 11.25 -22.26 8.40
CA ILE A 67 9.83 -21.93 8.19
C ILE A 67 8.99 -22.82 9.10
N ILE A 68 8.17 -22.19 9.94
CA ILE A 68 7.20 -22.87 10.83
C ILE A 68 5.81 -22.55 10.28
N LYS A 69 5.03 -23.56 9.96
CA LYS A 69 3.65 -23.40 9.50
C LYS A 69 2.71 -24.16 10.41
N THR A 70 1.69 -23.48 10.88
CA THR A 70 0.61 -24.08 11.66
C THR A 70 -0.73 -23.79 10.99
N LYS A 71 -1.57 -24.79 10.88
CA LYS A 71 -2.94 -24.68 10.35
C LYS A 71 -3.90 -25.39 11.28
N SER A 72 -4.89 -24.65 11.78
CA SER A 72 -5.96 -25.18 12.65
C SER A 72 -7.34 -24.82 12.09
N SER A 73 -8.38 -25.28 12.73
CA SER A 73 -9.75 -24.85 12.42
C SER A 73 -9.98 -23.35 12.69
N SER A 74 -9.20 -22.75 13.59
CA SER A 74 -9.30 -21.33 13.95
C SER A 74 -8.47 -20.42 13.06
N GLY A 75 -7.48 -20.96 12.28
CA GLY A 75 -6.67 -20.11 11.42
C GLY A 75 -5.34 -20.72 11.00
N LYS A 76 -4.49 -19.87 10.48
CA LYS A 76 -3.15 -20.24 10.00
C LYS A 76 -2.08 -19.32 10.58
N THR A 77 -0.88 -19.85 10.77
CA THR A 77 0.32 -19.10 11.15
C THR A 77 1.49 -19.57 10.30
N SER A 78 2.24 -18.64 9.77
CA SER A 78 3.53 -18.87 9.11
C SER A 78 4.57 -17.98 9.76
N ILE A 79 5.68 -18.55 10.20
CA ILE A 79 6.84 -17.84 10.73
C ILE A 79 8.04 -18.26 9.89
N SER A 80 8.79 -17.30 9.38
CA SER A 80 10.04 -17.53 8.65
C SER A 80 11.18 -16.80 9.36
N ILE A 81 12.26 -17.51 9.60
CA ILE A 81 13.48 -16.97 10.22
C ILE A 81 14.63 -17.25 9.26
N ASN A 82 15.23 -16.19 8.74
CA ASN A 82 16.40 -16.29 7.88
C ASN A 82 17.64 -15.80 8.62
N ASN A 83 18.67 -16.61 8.63
CA ASN A 83 19.97 -16.26 9.17
C ASN A 83 20.99 -16.35 8.03
N ILE A 84 21.66 -15.24 7.72
CA ILE A 84 22.62 -15.13 6.63
C ILE A 84 23.96 -14.69 7.20
N LYS A 85 24.99 -15.51 7.03
CA LYS A 85 26.38 -15.15 7.27
C LYS A 85 27.06 -14.94 5.93
N ASN A 86 27.70 -13.80 5.72
CA ASN A 86 28.45 -13.47 4.53
C ASN A 86 29.90 -13.12 4.92
N GLU A 87 30.85 -13.36 4.01
CA GLU A 87 32.27 -13.09 4.22
C GLU A 87 32.57 -11.64 4.63
N ASN A 88 31.76 -10.71 4.15
CA ASN A 88 31.94 -9.27 4.37
C ASN A 88 31.33 -8.73 5.66
N TYR A 89 30.68 -9.57 6.48
CA TYR A 89 30.00 -9.14 7.70
C TYR A 89 30.49 -9.94 8.92
N GLU A 90 30.95 -9.25 9.94
CA GLU A 90 31.33 -9.88 11.23
C GLU A 90 30.13 -10.52 11.93
N ASN A 91 28.92 -10.00 11.69
CA ASN A 91 27.70 -10.43 12.36
C ASN A 91 26.78 -11.23 11.42
N ILE A 92 26.00 -12.11 12.01
CA ILE A 92 24.93 -12.82 11.30
C ILE A 92 23.78 -11.85 11.06
N ASN A 93 23.38 -11.71 9.80
CA ASN A 93 22.19 -10.97 9.41
C ASN A 93 20.96 -11.86 9.61
N THR A 94 20.02 -11.38 10.40
CA THR A 94 18.80 -12.13 10.73
C THR A 94 17.58 -11.37 10.26
N SER A 95 16.65 -12.07 9.60
CA SER A 95 15.31 -11.57 9.37
C SER A 95 14.27 -12.50 9.99
N PHE A 96 13.19 -11.90 10.46
CA PHE A 96 12.04 -12.58 11.05
C PHE A 96 10.78 -12.09 10.33
N GLU A 97 10.04 -13.00 9.74
CA GLU A 97 8.77 -12.72 9.10
C GLU A 97 7.66 -13.50 9.80
N ILE A 98 6.55 -12.85 10.06
CA ILE A 98 5.36 -13.46 10.64
C ILE A 98 4.13 -13.12 9.79
N ASP A 99 3.28 -14.11 9.56
CA ASP A 99 1.94 -13.95 9.03
C ASP A 99 1.01 -14.90 9.78
N THR A 100 0.10 -14.33 10.56
CA THR A 100 -0.88 -15.12 11.32
C THR A 100 -2.22 -14.43 11.36
N LYS A 101 -3.28 -15.22 11.21
CA LYS A 101 -4.65 -14.81 11.46
C LYS A 101 -5.37 -15.94 12.16
N GLN A 102 -5.84 -15.68 13.37
CA GLN A 102 -6.52 -16.65 14.24
C GLN A 102 -7.87 -16.10 14.68
N VAL A 103 -8.92 -16.85 14.45
CA VAL A 103 -10.25 -16.60 15.00
C VAL A 103 -10.26 -17.18 16.42
N ILE A 104 -10.29 -16.32 17.43
CA ILE A 104 -10.28 -16.73 18.85
C ILE A 104 -11.66 -17.25 19.25
N ASP A 105 -12.69 -16.48 18.87
CA ASP A 105 -14.08 -16.81 19.08
C ASP A 105 -14.96 -16.22 17.96
N LYS A 106 -16.30 -16.22 18.15
CA LYS A 106 -17.26 -15.71 17.16
C LYS A 106 -17.01 -14.27 16.75
N ASN A 107 -16.49 -13.49 17.69
CA ASN A 107 -16.43 -12.04 17.58
C ASN A 107 -14.97 -11.53 17.57
N SER A 108 -13.99 -12.39 17.86
CA SER A 108 -12.62 -11.95 18.10
C SER A 108 -11.65 -12.58 17.13
N ILE A 109 -10.78 -11.74 16.57
CA ILE A 109 -9.73 -12.12 15.63
C ILE A 109 -8.40 -11.56 16.16
N PHE A 110 -7.39 -12.40 16.18
CA PHE A 110 -6.00 -11.99 16.36
C PHE A 110 -5.26 -12.12 15.05
N SER A 111 -4.50 -11.10 14.69
CA SER A 111 -3.61 -11.12 13.54
C SER A 111 -2.25 -10.52 13.87
N ALA A 112 -1.21 -11.05 13.25
CA ALA A 112 0.11 -10.45 13.26
C ALA A 112 0.72 -10.65 11.88
N SER A 113 1.33 -9.60 11.37
CA SER A 113 2.04 -9.65 10.09
C SER A 113 3.20 -8.67 10.11
N GLY A 114 4.23 -8.99 9.38
CA GLY A 114 5.35 -8.10 9.16
C GLY A 114 6.67 -8.84 9.00
N LEU A 115 7.66 -8.08 8.57
CA LEU A 115 9.04 -8.49 8.39
C LEU A 115 9.93 -7.59 9.26
N PHE A 116 10.73 -8.18 10.10
CA PHE A 116 11.78 -7.52 10.88
C PHE A 116 13.15 -8.01 10.42
N THR A 117 14.09 -7.11 10.25
CA THR A 117 15.49 -7.45 9.93
C THR A 117 16.46 -6.58 10.70
N ASN A 118 17.60 -7.14 11.04
CA ASN A 118 18.68 -6.39 11.65
C ASN A 118 19.60 -5.69 10.62
N SER A 119 19.31 -5.83 9.31
CA SER A 119 20.15 -5.28 8.26
C SER A 119 19.34 -5.03 6.98
N ILE A 120 19.52 -3.85 6.38
CA ILE A 120 18.93 -3.46 5.08
C ILE A 120 19.38 -4.41 3.96
N SER A 121 20.63 -4.85 3.99
CA SER A 121 21.15 -5.80 3.00
C SER A 121 20.41 -7.14 3.01
N THR A 122 19.93 -7.55 4.19
CA THR A 122 19.12 -8.78 4.34
C THR A 122 17.76 -8.64 3.68
N THR A 123 17.10 -7.50 3.86
CA THR A 123 15.80 -7.25 3.23
C THR A 123 15.88 -7.30 1.70
N ARG A 124 16.94 -6.74 1.13
CA ARG A 124 17.17 -6.71 -0.31
C ARG A 124 17.48 -8.08 -0.90
N SER A 125 18.13 -8.95 -0.13
CA SER A 125 18.41 -10.33 -0.55
C SER A 125 17.14 -11.21 -0.54
N ILE A 126 16.13 -10.83 0.24
CA ILE A 126 14.87 -11.59 0.39
C ILE A 126 13.79 -11.07 -0.58
N ASN A 127 13.71 -9.77 -0.76
CA ASN A 127 12.71 -9.10 -1.59
C ASN A 127 13.34 -8.57 -2.88
N GLU A 128 12.78 -8.94 -4.02
CA GLU A 128 13.21 -8.42 -5.33
C GLU A 128 12.96 -6.91 -5.48
N ASP A 129 12.05 -6.32 -4.67
CA ASP A 129 11.71 -4.91 -4.69
C ASP A 129 12.34 -4.17 -3.51
N PRO A 130 12.93 -2.98 -3.72
CA PRO A 130 13.38 -2.14 -2.62
C PRO A 130 12.17 -1.69 -1.79
N ILE A 131 12.18 -2.03 -0.51
CA ILE A 131 11.15 -1.60 0.44
C ILE A 131 11.68 -0.39 1.18
N ALA A 132 10.98 0.74 1.07
CA ALA A 132 11.38 1.97 1.77
C ALA A 132 11.11 1.89 3.28
N PHE A 133 10.09 1.12 3.67
CA PHE A 133 9.67 0.94 5.06
C PHE A 133 9.38 -0.53 5.32
N GLN A 134 9.71 -0.98 6.52
CA GLN A 134 9.22 -2.24 7.08
C GLN A 134 8.22 -1.94 8.17
N ASP A 135 7.11 -2.67 8.18
CA ASP A 135 6.15 -2.62 9.26
C ASP A 135 5.90 -4.02 9.82
N ILE A 136 5.78 -4.09 11.12
CA ILE A 136 5.31 -5.27 11.83
C ILE A 136 4.19 -4.85 12.76
N PHE A 137 3.10 -5.59 12.78
CA PHE A 137 2.00 -5.33 13.69
C PHE A 137 1.49 -6.59 14.37
N LEU A 138 0.99 -6.39 15.59
CA LEU A 138 0.17 -7.31 16.35
C LEU A 138 -1.18 -6.66 16.54
N ARG A 139 -2.25 -7.27 16.07
CA ARG A 139 -3.60 -6.70 16.08
C ARG A 139 -4.58 -7.66 16.71
N PHE A 140 -5.41 -7.12 17.59
CA PHE A 140 -6.59 -7.79 18.11
C PHE A 140 -7.83 -6.97 17.70
N GLU A 141 -8.80 -7.65 17.15
CA GLU A 141 -10.08 -7.09 16.74
C GLU A 141 -11.21 -7.82 17.44
N ASN A 142 -12.16 -7.08 17.95
CA ASN A 142 -13.37 -7.65 18.52
C ASN A 142 -14.60 -6.91 17.95
N TYR A 143 -15.57 -7.69 17.52
CA TYR A 143 -16.85 -7.24 17.02
C TYR A 143 -17.90 -7.58 18.05
N ASN A 144 -18.80 -6.64 18.38
CA ASN A 144 -19.85 -6.82 19.40
C ASN A 144 -19.30 -7.06 20.82
N LEU A 145 -18.38 -6.19 21.27
CA LEU A 145 -17.78 -6.27 22.61
C LEU A 145 -18.77 -5.92 23.70
N ILE A 146 -19.54 -4.83 23.51
CA ILE A 146 -20.51 -4.28 24.47
C ILE A 146 -21.91 -4.40 23.87
N ASP A 147 -22.08 -4.04 22.61
CA ASP A 147 -23.36 -4.06 21.91
C ASP A 147 -23.21 -4.70 20.52
N ARG A 148 -24.31 -4.90 19.79
CA ARG A 148 -24.29 -5.61 18.50
C ARG A 148 -23.57 -4.89 17.39
N ASP A 149 -23.42 -3.56 17.50
CA ASP A 149 -22.91 -2.71 16.44
C ASP A 149 -21.66 -1.93 16.90
N ASP A 150 -20.85 -2.57 17.73
CA ASP A 150 -19.56 -2.01 18.13
C ASP A 150 -18.37 -2.80 17.62
N TYR A 151 -17.23 -2.12 17.52
CA TYR A 151 -15.97 -2.65 17.06
C TYR A 151 -14.82 -2.09 17.88
N LEU A 152 -13.97 -2.97 18.37
CA LEU A 152 -12.74 -2.62 19.05
C LEU A 152 -11.55 -3.18 18.27
N LYS A 153 -10.59 -2.33 17.99
CA LYS A 153 -9.27 -2.70 17.46
C LYS A 153 -8.19 -2.22 18.40
N THR A 154 -7.29 -3.10 18.79
CA THR A 154 -6.05 -2.74 19.46
C THR A 154 -4.89 -3.23 18.60
N GLU A 155 -3.89 -2.38 18.41
CA GLU A 155 -2.75 -2.69 17.57
C GLU A 155 -1.47 -2.21 18.22
N LEU A 156 -0.44 -3.02 18.16
CA LEU A 156 0.93 -2.64 18.45
C LEU A 156 1.71 -2.77 17.14
N SER A 157 2.20 -1.66 16.63
CA SER A 157 2.97 -1.63 15.40
C SER A 157 4.36 -1.05 15.61
N SER A 158 5.27 -1.43 14.72
CA SER A 158 6.61 -0.88 14.60
C SER A 158 6.87 -0.65 13.12
N VAL A 159 7.32 0.55 12.79
CA VAL A 159 7.69 0.94 11.42
C VAL A 159 9.17 1.32 11.43
N GLU A 160 9.95 0.69 10.58
CA GLU A 160 11.36 1.01 10.38
C GLU A 160 11.56 1.59 8.98
N SER A 161 12.19 2.77 8.93
CA SER A 161 12.56 3.42 7.67
C SER A 161 13.96 2.99 7.27
N PHE A 162 14.11 2.56 6.03
CA PHE A 162 15.41 2.28 5.43
C PHE A 162 16.04 3.49 4.72
N GLN A 163 15.40 4.63 4.79
CA GLN A 163 15.98 5.89 4.33
C GLN A 163 17.10 6.32 5.28
N SER A 164 18.03 7.12 4.80
CA SER A 164 19.20 7.59 5.56
C SER A 164 18.86 8.42 6.81
N ASN A 165 17.60 8.74 7.01
CA ASN A 165 17.11 9.55 8.11
C ASN A 165 16.25 8.70 9.06
N ASN A 166 16.79 8.39 10.27
CA ASN A 166 16.11 7.62 11.30
C ASN A 166 14.85 8.29 11.87
N LEU A 167 14.62 9.57 11.55
CA LEU A 167 13.45 10.33 12.01
C LEU A 167 12.11 9.72 11.56
N ASN A 168 12.11 8.98 10.45
CA ASN A 168 10.92 8.33 9.93
C ASN A 168 10.65 6.94 10.54
N SER A 169 11.56 6.44 11.38
CA SER A 169 11.38 5.17 12.08
C SER A 169 10.54 5.37 13.33
N ILE A 170 9.51 4.55 13.49
CA ILE A 170 8.61 4.53 14.65
C ILE A 170 8.72 3.15 15.31
N PRO A 171 9.68 2.94 16.23
CA PRO A 171 9.95 1.63 16.81
C PRO A 171 8.77 1.05 17.60
N VAL A 172 7.93 1.92 18.18
CA VAL A 172 6.79 1.49 18.98
C VAL A 172 5.61 2.42 18.73
N SER A 173 4.50 1.84 18.30
CA SER A 173 3.25 2.57 18.06
C SER A 173 2.04 1.75 18.52
N PRO A 174 1.70 1.78 19.84
CA PRO A 174 0.43 1.22 20.28
C PRO A 174 -0.75 2.11 19.89
N SER A 175 -1.81 1.49 19.39
CA SER A 175 -3.06 2.17 19.09
C SER A 175 -4.28 1.39 19.59
N LEU A 176 -5.34 2.13 19.89
CA LEU A 176 -6.65 1.61 20.22
C LEU A 176 -7.69 2.38 19.43
N SER A 177 -8.57 1.69 18.73
CA SER A 177 -9.69 2.27 18.03
C SER A 177 -10.97 1.58 18.52
N TYR A 178 -11.95 2.36 18.96
CA TYR A 178 -13.27 1.89 19.33
C TYR A 178 -14.32 2.63 18.54
N MET A 179 -15.23 1.92 17.94
CA MET A 179 -16.35 2.49 17.19
C MET A 179 -17.65 1.85 17.69
N ASN A 180 -18.67 2.69 17.84
CA ASN A 180 -20.01 2.25 18.17
C ASN A 180 -21.03 2.96 17.27
N ILE A 181 -22.00 2.21 16.77
CA ILE A 181 -23.09 2.72 15.94
C ILE A 181 -24.40 2.56 16.72
N ILE A 182 -25.12 3.66 16.86
CA ILE A 182 -26.43 3.69 17.55
C ILE A 182 -27.47 4.18 16.56
N ASP A 183 -28.43 3.31 16.24
CA ASP A 183 -29.51 3.64 15.34
C ASP A 183 -30.77 4.05 16.12
N PHE A 184 -31.26 5.24 15.79
CA PHE A 184 -32.54 5.76 16.20
C PHE A 184 -33.52 5.71 15.02
N LYS A 185 -34.79 5.86 15.25
CA LYS A 185 -35.82 5.77 14.21
C LYS A 185 -35.54 6.62 12.95
N ASN A 186 -34.98 7.83 13.14
CA ASN A 186 -34.75 8.80 12.06
C ASN A 186 -33.29 9.28 11.96
N TYR A 187 -32.42 8.84 12.85
CA TYR A 187 -31.05 9.29 12.98
C TYR A 187 -30.14 8.11 13.26
N SER A 188 -28.93 8.15 12.79
CA SER A 188 -27.87 7.25 13.21
C SER A 188 -26.74 8.06 13.79
N MET A 189 -26.13 7.56 14.85
CA MET A 189 -25.00 8.17 15.52
C MET A 189 -23.81 7.20 15.46
N ILE A 190 -22.67 7.70 15.03
CA ILE A 190 -21.40 6.99 15.06
C ILE A 190 -20.52 7.68 16.09
N ASN A 191 -19.98 6.93 17.01
CA ASN A 191 -19.01 7.40 17.98
C ASN A 191 -17.71 6.63 17.75
N GLU A 192 -16.62 7.34 17.62
CA GLU A 192 -15.29 6.78 17.44
C GLU A 192 -14.34 7.37 18.47
N LEU A 193 -13.52 6.52 19.04
CA LEU A 193 -12.43 6.87 19.93
C LEU A 193 -11.16 6.24 19.36
N ASP A 194 -10.19 7.06 18.98
CA ASP A 194 -8.87 6.59 18.62
C ASP A 194 -7.86 7.11 19.63
N VAL A 195 -6.98 6.23 20.09
CA VAL A 195 -5.83 6.55 20.92
C VAL A 195 -4.60 6.04 20.19
N LEU A 196 -3.61 6.90 20.02
CA LEU A 196 -2.37 6.58 19.34
C LEU A 196 -1.19 7.10 20.14
N VAL A 197 -0.18 6.27 20.31
CA VAL A 197 1.12 6.66 20.83
C VAL A 197 2.16 6.39 19.77
N LEU A 198 2.99 7.37 19.47
CA LEU A 198 4.13 7.21 18.57
C LEU A 198 5.41 7.47 19.38
N LYS A 199 6.38 6.61 19.20
CA LYS A 199 7.69 6.76 19.83
C LYS A 199 8.78 6.58 18.79
N ARG A 200 9.68 7.57 18.71
CA ARG A 200 10.86 7.62 17.83
C ARG A 200 12.12 7.69 18.69
N ASN A 201 13.23 7.27 18.12
CA ASN A 201 14.54 7.36 18.80
C ASN A 201 15.08 8.80 18.80
N GLU A 202 14.74 9.58 17.78
CA GLU A 202 15.24 10.94 17.55
C GLU A 202 14.10 11.89 17.26
N SER A 203 14.31 13.18 17.51
CA SER A 203 13.39 14.26 17.14
C SER A 203 14.11 15.34 16.35
N SER A 204 13.34 16.12 15.59
CA SER A 204 13.78 17.32 14.90
C SER A 204 12.71 18.41 14.99
N GLU A 205 13.01 19.60 14.51
CA GLU A 205 11.99 20.64 14.38
C GLU A 205 10.81 20.14 13.53
N GLY A 206 9.62 20.10 14.13
CA GLY A 206 8.41 19.61 13.49
C GLY A 206 8.18 18.08 13.55
N ILE A 207 9.12 17.27 14.09
CA ILE A 207 8.96 15.81 14.28
C ILE A 207 9.29 15.48 15.73
N PRO A 208 8.28 15.18 16.60
CA PRO A 208 8.50 14.83 17.99
C PRO A 208 9.13 13.46 18.17
N SER A 209 9.87 13.24 19.25
CA SER A 209 10.33 11.91 19.65
C SER A 209 9.20 11.05 20.21
N GLU A 210 8.26 11.67 20.92
CA GLU A 210 7.06 10.98 21.40
C GLU A 210 5.85 11.84 21.13
N SER A 211 4.75 11.21 20.69
CA SER A 211 3.45 11.84 20.60
C SER A 211 2.37 10.93 21.18
N PHE A 212 1.47 11.52 21.94
CA PHE A 212 0.27 10.88 22.46
C PHE A 212 -0.93 11.62 21.89
N LYS A 213 -1.83 10.90 21.24
CA LYS A 213 -3.01 11.47 20.59
C LYS A 213 -4.27 10.75 21.04
N ILE A 214 -5.31 11.53 21.33
CA ILE A 214 -6.66 11.05 21.53
C ILE A 214 -7.56 11.78 20.55
N ASN A 215 -8.30 11.03 19.76
CA ASN A 215 -9.26 11.54 18.82
C ASN A 215 -10.65 11.00 19.17
N LEU A 216 -11.59 11.91 19.38
CA LEU A 216 -12.99 11.60 19.65
C LEU A 216 -13.83 12.16 18.51
N ASN A 217 -14.40 11.29 17.70
CA ASN A 217 -15.27 11.65 16.60
C ASN A 217 -16.70 11.20 16.89
N ASN A 218 -17.64 12.14 16.86
CA ASN A 218 -19.05 11.87 17.03
C ASN A 218 -19.80 12.40 15.81
N GLU A 219 -20.45 11.52 15.08
CA GLU A 219 -21.23 11.86 13.91
C GLU A 219 -22.69 11.53 14.12
N LEU A 220 -23.53 12.52 13.96
CA LEU A 220 -24.99 12.36 13.93
C LEU A 220 -25.47 12.65 12.51
N PHE A 221 -26.15 11.72 11.90
CA PHE A 221 -26.68 11.92 10.56
C PHE A 221 -28.11 11.41 10.42
N ASN A 222 -28.85 12.04 9.53
CA ASN A 222 -30.10 11.55 9.05
C ASN A 222 -30.11 11.52 7.51
N HIS A 223 -30.97 10.71 6.97
CA HIS A 223 -31.20 10.67 5.54
C HIS A 223 -32.69 10.68 5.23
N TYR A 224 -33.02 11.36 4.17
CA TYR A 224 -34.35 11.43 3.62
C TYR A 224 -34.33 11.05 2.14
N LEU A 225 -35.12 10.05 1.79
CA LEU A 225 -35.23 9.57 0.43
C LEU A 225 -36.64 9.80 -0.10
N ASN A 226 -36.73 10.48 -1.26
CA ASN A 226 -37.94 10.65 -2.01
C ASN A 226 -37.70 10.18 -3.46
N ARG A 227 -38.77 10.07 -4.26
CA ARG A 227 -38.66 9.73 -5.69
C ARG A 227 -37.72 10.66 -6.47
N ASN A 228 -37.63 11.93 -6.09
CA ASN A 228 -36.97 12.98 -6.85
C ASN A 228 -35.61 13.37 -6.29
N PHE A 229 -35.32 13.06 -5.04
CA PHE A 229 -34.06 13.44 -4.40
C PHE A 229 -33.76 12.63 -3.15
N TYR A 230 -32.47 12.57 -2.84
CA TYR A 230 -31.91 12.06 -1.59
C TYR A 230 -31.22 13.21 -0.87
N ILE A 231 -31.45 13.35 0.43
CA ILE A 231 -30.76 14.31 1.28
C ILE A 231 -30.13 13.54 2.43
N LYS A 232 -28.85 13.80 2.68
CA LYS A 232 -28.14 13.37 3.87
C LYS A 232 -27.64 14.59 4.61
N ASN A 233 -28.12 14.81 5.83
CA ASN A 233 -27.59 15.84 6.72
C ASN A 233 -26.70 15.18 7.75
N LYS A 234 -25.57 15.83 8.06
CA LYS A 234 -24.60 15.33 9.01
C LYS A 234 -24.12 16.47 9.90
N LEU A 235 -24.06 16.18 11.19
CA LEU A 235 -23.33 16.96 12.19
C LEU A 235 -22.18 16.08 12.69
N SER A 236 -20.96 16.53 12.56
CA SER A 236 -19.78 15.84 13.08
C SER A 236 -19.06 16.75 14.07
N ILE A 237 -18.63 16.19 15.19
CA ILE A 237 -17.80 16.84 16.19
C ILE A 237 -16.58 15.96 16.39
N ASN A 238 -15.44 16.48 15.96
CA ASN A 238 -14.15 15.80 16.10
C ASN A 238 -13.28 16.60 17.09
N ASN A 239 -12.92 15.97 18.19
CA ASN A 239 -12.05 16.54 19.21
C ASN A 239 -10.74 15.78 19.19
N ASN A 240 -9.66 16.46 18.88
CA ASN A 240 -8.31 15.92 18.85
C ASN A 240 -7.50 16.58 19.99
N PHE A 241 -6.95 15.75 20.85
CA PHE A 241 -6.01 16.12 21.89
C PHE A 241 -4.68 15.45 21.56
N SER A 242 -3.60 16.22 21.55
CA SER A 242 -2.26 15.73 21.27
C SER A 242 -1.25 16.32 22.25
N ASP A 243 -0.31 15.49 22.70
CA ASP A 243 0.81 15.86 23.51
C ASP A 243 2.10 15.47 22.80
N TYR A 244 3.03 16.40 22.64
CA TYR A 244 4.25 16.25 21.87
C TYR A 244 5.48 16.48 22.73
N TYR A 245 6.40 15.53 22.69
CA TYR A 245 7.65 15.57 23.41
C TYR A 245 8.84 15.49 22.44
N PHE A 246 9.84 16.37 22.65
CA PHE A 246 11.06 16.46 21.84
C PHE A 246 12.28 16.21 22.70
N ASN A 247 13.02 15.16 22.42
CA ASN A 247 14.25 14.83 23.14
C ASN A 247 15.46 15.67 22.69
N SER A 248 15.39 16.32 21.53
CA SER A 248 16.43 17.21 21.03
C SER A 248 16.35 18.62 21.64
N ASP A 249 15.16 19.10 21.98
CA ASP A 249 14.92 20.42 22.57
C ASP A 249 13.60 20.41 23.36
N GLU A 250 13.69 20.35 24.68
CA GLU A 250 12.53 20.34 25.57
C GLU A 250 11.68 21.61 25.51
N THR A 251 12.22 22.72 24.99
CA THR A 251 11.44 23.99 24.82
C THR A 251 10.38 23.87 23.74
N LEU A 252 10.47 22.86 22.88
CA LEU A 252 9.49 22.55 21.84
C LEU A 252 8.33 21.69 22.35
N ASN A 253 8.40 21.16 23.58
CA ASN A 253 7.34 20.35 24.16
C ASN A 253 6.05 21.19 24.28
N HIS A 254 4.97 20.66 23.78
CA HIS A 254 3.68 21.33 23.86
C HIS A 254 2.50 20.35 23.70
N ASN A 255 1.35 20.77 24.18
CA ASN A 255 0.08 20.09 23.94
C ASN A 255 -0.79 20.91 22.99
N SER A 256 -1.56 20.21 22.21
CA SER A 256 -2.49 20.79 21.25
C SER A 256 -3.90 20.25 21.50
N PHE A 257 -4.88 21.11 21.43
CA PHE A 257 -6.29 20.73 21.42
C PHE A 257 -6.97 21.37 20.22
N LYS A 258 -7.65 20.54 19.45
CA LYS A 258 -8.49 20.96 18.33
C LYS A 258 -9.89 20.42 18.50
N SER A 259 -10.88 21.25 18.26
CA SER A 259 -12.26 20.81 18.12
C SER A 259 -12.80 21.29 16.78
N ASN A 260 -13.18 20.35 15.96
CA ASN A 260 -13.73 20.61 14.64
C ASN A 260 -15.21 20.25 14.67
N VAL A 261 -16.06 21.23 14.48
CA VAL A 261 -17.50 21.03 14.30
C VAL A 261 -17.81 21.19 12.82
N LEU A 262 -18.48 20.21 12.25
CA LEU A 262 -18.80 20.22 10.84
C LEU A 262 -20.29 19.94 10.65
N ILE A 263 -20.94 20.82 9.90
CA ILE A 263 -22.32 20.64 9.46
C ILE A 263 -22.27 20.46 7.95
N SER A 264 -22.78 19.35 7.45
CA SER A 264 -22.90 19.14 6.01
C SER A 264 -24.28 18.67 5.59
N SER A 265 -24.67 19.07 4.39
CA SER A 265 -25.90 18.62 3.74
C SER A 265 -25.60 18.22 2.32
N ASP A 266 -25.78 16.95 2.02
CA ASP A 266 -25.58 16.36 0.70
C ASP A 266 -26.94 16.15 0.05
N LEU A 267 -27.18 16.84 -1.06
CA LEU A 267 -28.40 16.79 -1.85
C LEU A 267 -28.09 16.17 -3.20
N GLN A 268 -28.65 15.02 -3.46
CA GLN A 268 -28.55 14.34 -4.74
C GLN A 268 -29.93 14.23 -5.36
N PHE A 269 -30.08 14.76 -6.56
CA PHE A 269 -31.31 14.63 -7.30
C PHE A 269 -31.42 13.26 -7.98
N SER A 270 -32.61 12.71 -8.02
CA SER A 270 -32.85 11.56 -8.86
C SER A 270 -32.65 11.91 -10.32
N LYS A 271 -32.37 10.88 -11.09
CA LYS A 271 -32.04 10.94 -12.49
C LYS A 271 -33.02 11.81 -13.29
N ILE A 272 -32.50 12.91 -13.86
CA ILE A 272 -33.21 13.74 -14.84
C ILE A 272 -32.69 13.29 -16.22
N GLY A 273 -33.45 12.43 -16.89
CA GLY A 273 -32.93 11.74 -18.09
C GLY A 273 -31.81 10.76 -17.72
N ILE A 274 -30.59 11.02 -18.12
CA ILE A 274 -29.39 10.22 -17.78
C ILE A 274 -28.51 10.87 -16.71
N THR A 275 -28.84 12.06 -16.22
CA THR A 275 -28.00 12.90 -15.37
C THR A 275 -28.58 12.98 -13.96
N SER A 276 -27.71 12.86 -12.97
CA SER A 276 -28.02 13.06 -11.54
C SER A 276 -27.22 14.23 -11.00
N PRO A 277 -27.82 15.43 -10.87
CA PRO A 277 -27.16 16.56 -10.22
C PRO A 277 -26.93 16.29 -8.74
N LYS A 278 -25.80 16.76 -8.22
CA LYS A 278 -25.41 16.63 -6.83
C LYS A 278 -24.88 17.95 -6.32
N VAL A 279 -25.30 18.34 -5.11
CA VAL A 279 -24.80 19.55 -4.43
C VAL A 279 -24.55 19.20 -2.98
N LYS A 280 -23.40 19.59 -2.45
CA LYS A 280 -23.08 19.42 -1.05
C LYS A 280 -22.65 20.76 -0.44
N PHE A 281 -23.29 21.08 0.67
CA PHE A 281 -22.94 22.24 1.50
C PHE A 281 -22.13 21.76 2.69
N ILE A 282 -21.01 22.42 2.97
CA ILE A 282 -20.07 22.03 4.03
C ILE A 282 -19.70 23.29 4.81
N PHE A 283 -20.01 23.28 6.11
CA PHE A 283 -19.76 24.38 7.03
C PHE A 283 -18.90 23.90 8.22
N PRO A 284 -17.57 23.94 8.07
CA PRO A 284 -16.64 23.60 9.14
C PRO A 284 -16.47 24.80 10.09
N ILE A 285 -16.33 24.51 11.38
CA ILE A 285 -15.93 25.45 12.42
C ILE A 285 -14.77 24.78 13.17
N GLN A 286 -13.62 25.41 13.18
CA GLN A 286 -12.45 24.93 13.90
C GLN A 286 -12.17 25.79 15.11
N ILE A 287 -11.97 25.18 16.25
CA ILE A 287 -11.50 25.78 17.49
C ILE A 287 -10.17 25.12 17.83
N GLU A 288 -9.13 25.91 17.92
CA GLU A 288 -7.76 25.45 18.18
C GLU A 288 -7.12 26.32 19.25
N ASN A 289 -6.40 25.71 20.21
CA ASN A 289 -5.71 26.43 21.26
C ASN A 289 -4.20 26.53 21.04
N SER A 290 -3.67 25.95 19.95
CA SER A 290 -2.26 25.88 19.65
C SER A 290 -1.98 26.29 18.20
N ASP A 291 -1.02 27.20 18.04
CA ASP A 291 -0.54 27.63 16.72
C ASP A 291 0.36 26.61 16.00
N LYS A 292 0.70 25.49 16.69
CA LYS A 292 1.67 24.50 16.20
C LYS A 292 1.09 23.09 16.24
N THR A 293 0.22 22.79 15.29
CA THR A 293 -0.17 21.40 15.09
C THR A 293 0.87 20.69 14.24
N ILE A 294 1.36 19.58 14.75
CA ILE A 294 2.29 18.72 14.03
C ILE A 294 1.50 17.76 13.16
N ASN A 295 1.81 17.77 11.87
CA ASN A 295 1.19 16.87 10.91
C ASN A 295 2.00 15.58 10.78
N GLU A 296 1.51 14.49 11.34
CA GLU A 296 2.12 13.15 11.27
C GLU A 296 1.33 12.20 10.38
N GLU A 297 0.00 12.40 10.25
CA GLU A 297 -0.90 11.46 9.59
C GLU A 297 -1.45 11.96 8.25
N SER A 298 -1.53 13.28 8.05
CA SER A 298 -2.22 13.89 6.90
C SER A 298 -1.26 14.24 5.77
N ASN A 299 -0.44 13.28 5.34
CA ASN A 299 0.62 13.51 4.33
C ASN A 299 0.14 13.35 2.88
N SER A 300 -0.96 12.67 2.67
CA SER A 300 -1.52 12.41 1.33
C SER A 300 -2.54 13.46 0.95
N ILE A 301 -2.33 14.10 -0.19
CA ILE A 301 -3.27 15.06 -0.75
C ILE A 301 -3.65 14.62 -2.15
N THR A 302 -4.95 14.57 -2.41
CA THR A 302 -5.48 14.25 -3.73
C THR A 302 -6.49 15.28 -4.15
N PHE A 303 -6.56 15.51 -5.46
CA PHE A 303 -7.61 16.32 -6.05
C PHE A 303 -8.36 15.46 -7.06
N ASN A 304 -9.54 14.97 -6.67
CA ASN A 304 -10.37 14.14 -7.55
C ASN A 304 -11.85 14.31 -7.24
N TYR A 305 -12.71 13.73 -8.08
CA TYR A 305 -14.16 13.81 -7.96
C TYR A 305 -14.67 13.49 -6.54
N HIS A 306 -14.20 12.38 -5.97
CA HIS A 306 -14.68 11.90 -4.66
C HIS A 306 -14.18 12.76 -3.51
N ASN A 307 -12.90 13.17 -3.56
CA ASN A 307 -12.30 13.97 -2.51
C ASN A 307 -12.93 15.37 -2.41
N GLN A 308 -13.36 15.97 -3.52
CA GLN A 308 -14.05 17.26 -3.50
C GLN A 308 -15.36 17.20 -2.68
N PHE A 309 -16.09 16.08 -2.74
CA PHE A 309 -17.30 15.87 -1.93
C PHE A 309 -17.02 15.38 -0.50
N SER A 310 -15.79 15.14 -0.11
CA SER A 310 -15.45 14.75 1.26
C SER A 310 -15.73 15.87 2.25
N ASP A 311 -16.07 15.54 3.48
CA ASP A 311 -16.25 16.50 4.55
C ASP A 311 -14.92 17.17 4.95
N ASN A 312 -13.89 16.36 5.09
CA ASN A 312 -12.50 16.79 5.18
C ASN A 312 -11.76 16.30 3.92
N ARG A 313 -11.07 17.18 3.20
CA ARG A 313 -10.28 16.84 2.01
C ARG A 313 -8.88 16.34 2.33
N PHE A 314 -8.44 16.44 3.59
CA PHE A 314 -7.23 15.81 4.09
C PHE A 314 -7.51 14.39 4.57
N PHE A 315 -6.54 13.50 4.41
CA PHE A 315 -6.55 12.19 5.06
C PHE A 315 -6.00 12.31 6.49
N GLY A 316 -6.48 11.45 7.38
CA GLY A 316 -6.08 11.47 8.79
C GLY A 316 -6.76 12.57 9.60
N ASN A 317 -6.31 12.75 10.84
CA ASN A 317 -6.95 13.62 11.84
C ASN A 317 -6.17 14.90 12.15
N ASP A 318 -4.93 15.01 11.69
CA ASP A 318 -4.05 16.14 12.05
C ASP A 318 -4.41 17.42 11.31
N LEU A 319 -4.79 17.32 10.04
CA LEU A 319 -5.20 18.46 9.23
C LEU A 319 -6.71 18.44 9.00
N PHE A 320 -7.29 19.62 9.05
CA PHE A 320 -8.71 19.82 8.83
C PHE A 320 -8.95 20.93 7.82
N ASP A 321 -9.85 20.68 6.88
CA ASP A 321 -10.26 21.64 5.88
C ASP A 321 -11.31 22.60 6.46
N SER A 322 -10.85 23.73 6.95
CA SER A 322 -11.65 24.70 7.68
C SER A 322 -12.42 25.69 6.79
N SER A 323 -12.41 25.52 5.46
CA SER A 323 -13.14 26.44 4.58
C SER A 323 -14.60 26.03 4.41
N PRO A 324 -15.56 26.91 4.72
CA PRO A 324 -16.93 26.74 4.27
C PRO A 324 -16.98 26.67 2.74
N ARG A 325 -17.67 25.66 2.22
CA ARG A 325 -17.71 25.44 0.76
C ARG A 325 -19.00 24.82 0.28
N VAL A 326 -19.24 25.02 -1.00
CA VAL A 326 -20.30 24.37 -1.75
C VAL A 326 -19.66 23.59 -2.89
N VAL A 327 -19.91 22.29 -2.93
CA VAL A 327 -19.47 21.42 -4.02
C VAL A 327 -20.68 21.08 -4.86
N TYR A 328 -20.58 21.23 -6.17
CA TYR A 328 -21.63 20.89 -7.11
C TYR A 328 -21.09 20.06 -8.25
N GLY A 329 -21.90 19.16 -8.74
CA GLY A 329 -21.47 18.23 -9.78
C GLY A 329 -22.63 17.51 -10.47
N LEU A 330 -22.24 16.74 -11.47
CA LEU A 330 -23.14 15.93 -12.28
C LEU A 330 -22.61 14.51 -12.35
N GLU A 331 -23.50 13.55 -12.20
CA GLU A 331 -23.20 12.13 -12.38
C GLU A 331 -24.12 11.57 -13.48
N ASN A 332 -23.55 10.92 -14.47
CA ASN A 332 -24.26 10.24 -15.53
C ASN A 332 -23.93 8.76 -15.50
N TYR A 333 -24.95 7.93 -15.57
CA TYR A 333 -24.79 6.49 -15.67
C TYR A 333 -25.68 5.95 -16.78
N ILE A 334 -25.08 5.26 -17.73
CA ILE A 334 -25.75 4.62 -18.86
C ILE A 334 -25.43 3.13 -18.77
N PHE A 335 -26.47 2.33 -18.69
CA PHE A 335 -26.37 0.87 -18.64
C PHE A 335 -27.01 0.27 -19.87
N SER A 336 -26.35 -0.68 -20.48
CA SER A 336 -26.88 -1.57 -21.51
C SER A 336 -26.50 -3.01 -21.16
N ASP A 337 -27.01 -3.99 -21.93
CA ASP A 337 -26.77 -5.41 -21.64
C ASP A 337 -25.28 -5.77 -21.49
N ASN A 338 -24.41 -5.09 -22.26
CA ASN A 338 -22.98 -5.40 -22.29
C ASN A 338 -22.08 -4.22 -21.94
N ALA A 339 -22.64 -3.03 -21.65
CA ALA A 339 -21.86 -1.83 -21.39
C ALA A 339 -22.38 -1.04 -20.21
N GLU A 340 -21.46 -0.54 -19.41
CA GLU A 340 -21.68 0.42 -18.35
C GLU A 340 -20.78 1.63 -18.59
N ILE A 341 -21.38 2.81 -18.72
CA ILE A 341 -20.66 4.07 -18.91
C ILE A 341 -21.01 4.97 -17.75
N SER A 342 -19.99 5.52 -17.09
CA SER A 342 -20.16 6.58 -16.10
C SER A 342 -19.36 7.81 -16.49
N PHE A 343 -19.93 8.97 -16.22
CA PHE A 343 -19.27 10.25 -16.35
C PHE A 343 -19.64 11.12 -15.15
N LYS A 344 -18.64 11.66 -14.49
CA LYS A 344 -18.80 12.50 -13.30
C LYS A 344 -17.92 13.73 -13.45
N ILE A 345 -18.46 14.88 -13.08
CA ILE A 345 -17.74 16.14 -13.04
C ILE A 345 -18.19 16.94 -11.83
N ASN A 346 -17.26 17.56 -11.16
CA ASN A 346 -17.58 18.51 -10.10
C ASN A 346 -16.62 19.70 -10.06
N GLN A 347 -17.03 20.68 -9.28
CA GLN A 347 -16.26 21.85 -8.92
C GLN A 347 -16.69 22.31 -7.53
N SER A 348 -15.81 22.92 -6.74
CA SER A 348 -16.14 23.54 -5.47
C SER A 348 -16.01 25.05 -5.54
N PHE A 349 -16.86 25.72 -4.74
CA PHE A 349 -16.71 27.13 -4.40
C PHE A 349 -16.35 27.22 -2.92
N ASP A 350 -15.14 27.68 -2.64
CA ASP A 350 -14.60 27.85 -1.29
C ASP A 350 -14.76 29.30 -0.82
N ALA A 351 -15.33 29.51 0.36
CA ALA A 351 -15.57 30.86 0.88
C ALA A 351 -14.26 31.56 1.30
N ASN A 352 -13.27 30.77 1.75
CA ASN A 352 -11.97 31.26 2.17
C ASN A 352 -10.86 30.74 1.25
N ILE A 353 -10.17 31.64 0.56
CA ILE A 353 -9.07 31.32 -0.34
C ILE A 353 -7.78 30.96 0.42
N ASN A 354 -7.59 31.50 1.64
CA ASN A 354 -6.42 31.24 2.47
C ASN A 354 -6.61 29.95 3.31
N ASN A 355 -6.87 28.86 2.65
CA ASN A 355 -7.15 27.58 3.26
C ASN A 355 -5.98 26.63 3.00
N ASN A 356 -5.59 25.88 4.00
CA ASN A 356 -4.47 24.93 3.93
C ASN A 356 -4.61 23.92 2.78
N TYR A 357 -5.83 23.45 2.47
CA TYR A 357 -6.03 22.52 1.37
C TYR A 357 -5.80 23.19 0.01
N LEU A 358 -6.41 24.37 -0.23
CA LEU A 358 -6.24 25.10 -1.49
C LEU A 358 -4.77 25.47 -1.74
N GLU A 359 -4.06 25.85 -0.66
CA GLU A 359 -2.62 26.12 -0.74
C GLU A 359 -1.82 24.89 -1.18
N LYS A 360 -2.11 23.71 -0.64
CA LYS A 360 -1.42 22.46 -0.96
C LYS A 360 -1.69 21.98 -2.38
N VAL A 361 -2.92 22.14 -2.88
CA VAL A 361 -3.29 21.81 -4.26
C VAL A 361 -3.06 22.98 -5.23
N ASN A 362 -2.34 24.00 -4.79
CA ASN A 362 -1.95 25.16 -5.57
C ASN A 362 -3.13 25.89 -6.26
N GLU A 363 -4.25 25.99 -5.56
CA GLU A 363 -5.42 26.75 -6.02
C GLU A 363 -5.34 28.20 -5.56
N THR A 364 -5.48 29.13 -6.48
CA THR A 364 -5.42 30.58 -6.22
C THR A 364 -6.78 31.28 -6.30
N SER A 365 -7.81 30.55 -6.66
CA SER A 365 -9.18 31.02 -6.88
C SER A 365 -10.15 30.41 -5.85
N ARG A 366 -11.30 31.08 -5.63
CA ARG A 366 -12.40 30.52 -4.85
C ARG A 366 -13.11 29.37 -5.56
N LEU A 367 -13.10 29.40 -6.89
CA LEU A 367 -13.58 28.28 -7.68
C LEU A 367 -12.42 27.31 -7.87
N SER A 368 -12.63 26.07 -7.51
CA SER A 368 -11.64 25.02 -7.73
C SER A 368 -11.52 24.67 -9.21
N ASP A 369 -10.45 23.99 -9.56
CA ASP A 369 -10.35 23.27 -10.82
C ASP A 369 -11.50 22.25 -10.98
N TYR A 370 -11.75 21.82 -12.20
CA TYR A 370 -12.71 20.76 -12.48
C TYR A 370 -12.09 19.40 -12.15
N ALA A 371 -12.79 18.59 -11.36
CA ALA A 371 -12.47 17.19 -11.18
C ALA A 371 -13.42 16.32 -12.02
N ILE A 372 -12.85 15.51 -12.90
CA ILE A 372 -13.59 14.67 -13.84
C ILE A 372 -13.22 13.21 -13.61
N GLU A 373 -14.22 12.36 -13.59
CA GLU A 373 -14.05 10.90 -13.63
C GLU A 373 -14.94 10.34 -14.72
N SER A 374 -14.39 9.55 -15.62
CA SER A 374 -15.15 8.81 -16.64
C SER A 374 -14.71 7.37 -16.67
N ALA A 375 -15.65 6.45 -16.72
CA ALA A 375 -15.36 5.03 -16.85
C ALA A 375 -16.29 4.36 -17.86
N LEU A 376 -15.71 3.43 -18.60
CA LEU A 376 -16.39 2.54 -19.54
C LEU A 376 -16.04 1.10 -19.18
N LYS A 377 -17.03 0.31 -18.86
CA LYS A 377 -16.93 -1.14 -18.78
C LYS A 377 -17.70 -1.74 -19.94
N TYR A 378 -17.03 -2.51 -20.75
CA TYR A 378 -17.61 -3.20 -21.87
C TYR A 378 -17.08 -4.64 -21.93
N ASP A 379 -17.95 -5.62 -21.68
CA ASP A 379 -17.57 -7.02 -21.58
C ASP A 379 -16.42 -7.17 -20.55
N GLU A 380 -15.26 -7.61 -20.99
CA GLU A 380 -14.04 -7.83 -20.17
C GLU A 380 -13.04 -6.66 -20.26
N ILE A 381 -13.46 -5.53 -20.81
CA ILE A 381 -12.64 -4.32 -20.92
C ILE A 381 -13.17 -3.27 -19.96
N TYR A 382 -12.26 -2.69 -19.19
CA TYR A 382 -12.52 -1.54 -18.33
C TYR A 382 -11.57 -0.42 -18.69
N PHE A 383 -12.11 0.75 -18.97
CA PHE A 383 -11.35 1.96 -19.24
C PHE A 383 -11.80 3.07 -18.30
N LYS A 384 -10.86 3.75 -17.65
CA LYS A 384 -11.12 4.85 -16.72
C LYS A 384 -10.22 6.03 -17.05
N ILE A 385 -10.77 7.22 -16.88
CA ILE A 385 -10.06 8.50 -16.95
C ILE A 385 -10.38 9.26 -15.68
N ASP A 386 -9.36 9.71 -14.95
CA ASP A 386 -9.46 10.73 -13.93
C ASP A 386 -8.68 11.97 -14.41
N ALA A 387 -9.30 13.14 -14.32
CA ALA A 387 -8.68 14.37 -14.79
C ALA A 387 -8.93 15.54 -13.83
N ARG A 388 -7.92 16.39 -13.70
CA ARG A 388 -8.01 17.72 -13.13
C ARG A 388 -7.71 18.74 -14.22
N LEU A 389 -8.67 19.62 -14.45
CA LEU A 389 -8.56 20.70 -15.46
C LEU A 389 -8.67 22.05 -14.77
N ASP A 390 -7.79 22.95 -15.15
CA ASP A 390 -7.80 24.34 -14.69
C ASP A 390 -9.16 25.01 -14.91
N ASN A 391 -9.61 25.79 -13.93
CA ASN A 391 -10.93 26.40 -13.92
C ASN A 391 -11.10 27.54 -14.96
N ASP A 392 -10.01 28.20 -15.35
CA ASP A 392 -10.05 29.37 -16.22
C ASP A 392 -9.89 29.01 -17.71
N ASN A 393 -8.94 28.13 -18.02
CA ASN A 393 -8.54 27.84 -19.40
C ASN A 393 -8.69 26.37 -19.80
N PHE A 394 -9.17 25.50 -18.89
CA PHE A 394 -9.31 24.06 -19.10
C PHE A 394 -8.00 23.34 -19.43
N SER A 395 -6.85 23.93 -19.15
CA SER A 395 -5.59 23.22 -19.29
C SER A 395 -5.55 22.04 -18.31
N LYS A 396 -4.91 20.95 -18.73
CA LYS A 396 -4.76 19.78 -17.89
C LYS A 396 -3.71 20.05 -16.80
N LYS A 397 -4.02 19.73 -15.55
CA LYS A 397 -3.08 19.72 -14.43
C LYS A 397 -2.72 18.28 -14.02
N GLU A 398 -3.69 17.39 -14.05
CA GLU A 398 -3.50 15.95 -13.83
C GLU A 398 -4.34 15.14 -14.80
N MET A 399 -3.80 14.00 -15.26
CA MET A 399 -4.51 13.03 -16.10
C MET A 399 -4.06 11.63 -15.74
N ASN A 400 -5.01 10.76 -15.40
CA ASN A 400 -4.77 9.36 -15.16
C ASN A 400 -5.67 8.55 -16.09
N TYR A 401 -5.07 7.67 -16.87
CA TYR A 401 -5.77 6.73 -17.73
C TYR A 401 -5.51 5.32 -17.25
N GLU A 402 -6.53 4.54 -17.07
CA GLU A 402 -6.44 3.13 -16.72
C GLU A 402 -7.21 2.29 -17.71
N LEU A 403 -6.54 1.36 -18.37
CA LEU A 403 -7.13 0.35 -19.23
C LEU A 403 -6.87 -1.03 -18.63
N LYS A 404 -7.92 -1.76 -18.31
CA LYS A 404 -7.85 -3.18 -17.89
C LYS A 404 -8.54 -4.05 -18.93
N PHE A 405 -8.01 -5.22 -19.17
CA PHE A 405 -8.57 -6.20 -20.08
C PHE A 405 -8.36 -7.62 -19.55
N ASN A 406 -9.37 -8.46 -19.72
CA ASN A 406 -9.37 -9.84 -19.22
C ASN A 406 -10.03 -10.79 -20.24
N LYS A 407 -9.39 -10.97 -21.38
CA LYS A 407 -9.89 -11.87 -22.44
C LYS A 407 -8.82 -12.89 -22.86
N LYS A 408 -8.26 -12.75 -24.04
CA LYS A 408 -7.09 -13.52 -24.50
C LYS A 408 -5.80 -13.01 -23.90
N PHE A 409 -5.80 -11.73 -23.58
CA PHE A 409 -4.78 -11.05 -22.81
C PHE A 409 -5.41 -10.60 -21.49
N GLU A 410 -4.74 -10.81 -20.40
CA GLU A 410 -5.08 -10.27 -19.08
C GLU A 410 -4.07 -9.19 -18.75
N GLY A 411 -4.51 -8.06 -18.21
CA GLY A 411 -3.57 -7.05 -17.77
C GLY A 411 -4.14 -5.65 -17.67
N SER A 412 -3.24 -4.71 -17.44
CA SER A 412 -3.54 -3.29 -17.32
C SER A 412 -2.48 -2.43 -17.97
N LEU A 413 -2.92 -1.27 -18.43
CA LEU A 413 -2.07 -0.15 -18.83
C LEU A 413 -2.54 1.07 -18.07
N ILE A 414 -1.65 1.69 -17.30
CA ILE A 414 -1.92 2.90 -16.54
C ILE A 414 -0.96 3.98 -17.05
N TYR A 415 -1.50 5.13 -17.41
CA TYR A 415 -0.73 6.31 -17.74
C TYR A 415 -1.08 7.41 -16.74
N ASN A 416 -0.08 7.97 -16.09
CA ASN A 416 -0.23 9.07 -15.15
C ASN A 416 0.58 10.26 -15.65
N GLU A 417 -0.04 11.43 -15.60
CA GLU A 417 0.61 12.70 -15.90
C GLU A 417 0.18 13.75 -14.87
N THR A 418 1.15 14.39 -14.23
CA THR A 418 0.92 15.46 -13.27
C THR A 418 1.87 16.61 -13.58
N GLN A 419 1.33 17.81 -13.73
CA GLN A 419 2.13 19.02 -13.93
C GLN A 419 2.64 19.56 -12.61
N ALA A 420 3.81 20.19 -12.61
CA ALA A 420 4.42 20.77 -11.42
C ALA A 420 3.51 21.79 -10.71
N GLU A 421 2.70 22.50 -11.49
CA GLU A 421 1.75 23.48 -10.97
C GLU A 421 0.52 22.88 -10.27
N ALA A 422 0.30 21.56 -10.37
CA ALA A 422 -0.86 20.91 -9.76
C ALA A 422 -0.79 20.89 -8.23
N PHE A 423 0.40 20.76 -7.68
CA PHE A 423 0.63 20.71 -6.22
C PHE A 423 1.79 21.60 -5.81
N LYS A 424 1.66 22.27 -4.66
CA LYS A 424 2.69 23.21 -4.15
C LYS A 424 4.06 22.55 -3.96
N ASP A 425 4.07 21.30 -3.51
CA ASP A 425 5.29 20.57 -3.17
C ASP A 425 5.92 19.84 -4.37
N LEU A 426 5.32 19.94 -5.57
CA LEU A 426 5.82 19.29 -6.76
C LEU A 426 6.75 20.23 -7.54
N SER A 427 8.02 19.85 -7.66
CA SER A 427 9.05 20.70 -8.27
C SER A 427 9.16 20.58 -9.80
N LYS A 428 8.62 19.51 -10.38
CA LYS A 428 8.67 19.22 -11.83
C LYS A 428 7.51 18.35 -12.26
N ASP A 429 7.15 18.45 -13.53
CA ASP A 429 6.13 17.57 -14.12
C ASP A 429 6.58 16.12 -14.09
N THR A 430 5.65 15.22 -13.88
CA THR A 430 5.85 13.77 -13.92
C THR A 430 4.98 13.13 -14.97
N GLN A 431 5.50 12.11 -15.65
CA GLN A 431 4.75 11.29 -16.60
C GLN A 431 5.25 9.85 -16.51
N SER A 432 4.35 8.91 -16.28
CA SER A 432 4.70 7.50 -16.15
C SER A 432 3.72 6.59 -16.87
N ILE A 433 4.22 5.46 -17.36
CA ILE A 433 3.41 4.38 -17.91
C ILE A 433 3.71 3.12 -17.11
N VAL A 434 2.67 2.51 -16.54
CA VAL A 434 2.75 1.18 -15.92
C VAL A 434 2.01 0.21 -16.83
N LEU A 435 2.72 -0.81 -17.26
CA LEU A 435 2.21 -1.85 -18.17
C LEU A 435 2.34 -3.20 -17.49
N ASP A 436 1.24 -3.94 -17.43
CA ASP A 436 1.20 -5.33 -16.99
C ASP A 436 0.35 -6.12 -17.97
N ILE A 437 0.95 -7.05 -18.69
CA ILE A 437 0.27 -7.87 -19.69
C ILE A 437 0.66 -9.32 -19.51
N THR A 438 -0.33 -10.19 -19.43
CA THR A 438 -0.15 -11.64 -19.43
C THR A 438 -1.02 -12.25 -20.52
N ARG A 439 -0.45 -13.16 -21.29
CA ARG A 439 -1.17 -13.98 -22.25
C ARG A 439 -1.01 -15.45 -21.92
N LYS A 440 -2.15 -16.13 -21.78
CA LYS A 440 -2.25 -17.57 -21.58
C LYS A 440 -2.53 -18.26 -22.91
N PHE A 441 -1.69 -19.18 -23.29
CA PHE A 441 -1.84 -19.99 -24.49
C PHE A 441 -2.40 -21.38 -24.12
N LYS A 442 -3.13 -21.99 -25.06
CA LYS A 442 -3.76 -23.31 -24.85
C LYS A 442 -2.78 -24.44 -24.57
N ASN A 443 -1.50 -24.26 -24.88
CA ASN A 443 -0.45 -25.27 -24.73
C ASN A 443 0.32 -25.11 -23.42
N ASN A 444 -0.34 -24.71 -22.36
CA ASN A 444 0.28 -24.53 -21.03
C ASN A 444 1.47 -23.55 -21.02
N ILE A 445 1.37 -22.50 -21.82
CA ILE A 445 2.38 -21.44 -21.92
C ILE A 445 1.74 -20.13 -21.49
N ASN A 446 2.36 -19.44 -20.52
CA ASN A 446 2.05 -18.08 -20.18
C ASN A 446 3.22 -17.17 -20.54
N ILE A 447 2.93 -16.03 -21.15
CA ILE A 447 3.91 -14.99 -21.40
C ILE A 447 3.43 -13.74 -20.67
N SER A 448 4.25 -13.19 -19.79
CA SER A 448 3.96 -11.95 -19.08
C SER A 448 5.05 -10.91 -19.31
N PHE A 449 4.60 -9.67 -19.37
CA PHE A 449 5.46 -8.50 -19.44
C PHE A 449 4.93 -7.44 -18.47
N ASN A 450 5.80 -6.99 -17.57
CA ASN A 450 5.53 -5.91 -16.63
C ASN A 450 6.60 -4.84 -16.82
N SER A 451 6.20 -3.57 -16.89
CA SER A 451 7.15 -2.47 -17.00
C SER A 451 6.59 -1.18 -16.41
N ASN A 452 7.45 -0.43 -15.74
CA ASN A 452 7.18 0.93 -15.28
C ASN A 452 8.17 1.86 -15.98
N LEU A 453 7.65 2.77 -16.81
CA LEU A 453 8.40 3.64 -17.70
C LEU A 453 8.26 5.10 -17.28
N ASP A 454 9.35 5.83 -17.22
CA ASP A 454 9.37 7.28 -17.12
C ASP A 454 9.33 7.90 -18.53
N VAL A 455 8.20 8.51 -18.88
CA VAL A 455 8.01 9.09 -20.23
C VAL A 455 8.87 10.35 -20.43
N LYS A 456 9.08 11.13 -19.38
CA LYS A 456 9.88 12.37 -19.41
C LYS A 456 11.37 12.09 -19.68
N ASN A 457 11.87 10.93 -19.25
CA ASN A 457 13.24 10.50 -19.46
C ASN A 457 13.36 9.51 -20.63
N ASN A 458 12.70 9.79 -21.75
CA ASN A 458 12.77 8.97 -22.98
C ASN A 458 12.34 7.52 -22.80
N TYR A 459 11.27 7.28 -22.01
CA TYR A 459 10.78 5.94 -21.70
C TYR A 459 11.79 5.06 -20.99
N ASP A 460 12.67 5.66 -20.19
CA ASP A 460 13.65 4.89 -19.41
C ASP A 460 12.91 4.02 -18.40
N PRO A 461 13.07 2.68 -18.43
CA PRO A 461 12.35 1.81 -17.50
C PRO A 461 12.98 1.91 -16.11
N TYR A 462 12.17 2.22 -15.11
CA TYR A 462 12.56 2.01 -13.71
C TYR A 462 12.70 0.52 -13.40
N LYS A 463 11.76 -0.27 -13.94
CA LYS A 463 11.72 -1.71 -13.80
C LYS A 463 11.02 -2.30 -15.01
N SER A 464 11.58 -3.35 -15.58
CA SER A 464 10.92 -4.16 -16.60
C SER A 464 11.17 -5.63 -16.33
N LYS A 465 10.15 -6.45 -16.44
CA LYS A 465 10.24 -7.91 -16.30
C LYS A 465 9.49 -8.58 -17.45
N PHE A 466 10.19 -9.41 -18.17
CA PHE A 466 9.60 -10.31 -19.16
C PHE A 466 9.71 -11.73 -18.65
N LYS A 467 8.62 -12.51 -18.70
CA LYS A 467 8.59 -13.87 -18.18
C LYS A 467 7.83 -14.80 -19.13
N ILE A 468 8.39 -15.96 -19.37
CA ILE A 468 7.75 -17.09 -20.04
C ILE A 468 7.62 -18.21 -19.01
N SER A 469 6.40 -18.69 -18.81
CA SER A 469 6.12 -19.85 -17.94
C SER A 469 5.58 -20.97 -18.79
N LEU A 470 6.21 -22.13 -18.71
CA LEU A 470 5.81 -23.36 -19.34
C LEU A 470 5.30 -24.30 -18.25
N PHE A 471 4.09 -24.81 -18.43
CA PHE A 471 3.44 -25.68 -17.45
C PHE A 471 3.27 -27.09 -18.01
N ASP A 472 3.43 -28.07 -17.15
CA ASP A 472 3.01 -29.45 -17.34
C ASP A 472 2.16 -29.85 -16.12
N ASP A 473 1.53 -31.02 -16.14
CA ASP A 473 0.62 -31.51 -15.07
C ASP A 473 1.26 -31.47 -13.66
N CYS A 474 2.58 -31.58 -13.57
CA CYS A 474 3.32 -31.67 -12.31
C CYS A 474 4.52 -30.72 -12.23
N SER A 475 4.72 -29.86 -13.23
CA SER A 475 5.91 -28.99 -13.25
C SER A 475 5.69 -27.66 -13.97
N GLN A 476 6.49 -26.69 -13.61
CA GLN A 476 6.52 -25.37 -14.22
C GLN A 476 7.97 -24.95 -14.47
N LEU A 477 8.27 -24.50 -15.69
CA LEU A 477 9.52 -23.83 -16.01
C LEU A 477 9.27 -22.37 -16.27
N ASP A 478 9.87 -21.52 -15.45
CA ASP A 478 9.86 -20.07 -15.61
C ASP A 478 11.20 -19.60 -16.17
N ILE A 479 11.15 -18.84 -17.25
CA ILE A 479 12.27 -18.14 -17.83
C ILE A 479 11.95 -16.66 -17.74
N SER A 480 12.74 -15.87 -17.02
CA SER A 480 12.51 -14.45 -16.92
C SER A 480 13.75 -13.62 -17.17
N TYR A 481 13.52 -12.46 -17.76
CA TYR A 481 14.48 -11.37 -17.87
C TYR A 481 13.92 -10.17 -17.09
N SER A 482 14.71 -9.60 -16.20
CA SER A 482 14.37 -8.38 -15.48
C SER A 482 15.48 -7.36 -15.60
N ASN A 483 15.05 -6.09 -15.70
CA ASN A 483 15.94 -4.93 -15.70
C ASN A 483 15.40 -3.95 -14.68
N THR A 484 16.22 -3.60 -13.70
CA THR A 484 15.89 -2.66 -12.62
C THR A 484 16.93 -1.57 -12.59
N ARG A 485 16.51 -0.31 -12.72
CA ARG A 485 17.37 0.87 -12.78
C ARG A 485 17.19 1.80 -11.59
N PHE A 486 16.93 1.25 -10.42
CA PHE A 486 16.91 2.06 -9.20
C PHE A 486 18.35 2.42 -8.80
N ASN A 487 18.60 3.71 -8.70
CA ASN A 487 19.76 4.22 -7.99
C ASN A 487 19.24 4.85 -6.70
N ASP A 488 19.08 4.04 -5.66
CA ASP A 488 18.74 4.56 -4.35
C ASP A 488 20.03 4.97 -3.60
N ASN A 489 19.86 5.83 -2.58
CA ASN A 489 20.97 6.28 -1.72
C ASN A 489 21.67 5.15 -0.94
N PHE A 490 21.27 3.91 -1.16
CA PHE A 490 21.74 2.71 -0.47
C PHE A 490 22.61 1.80 -1.34
N ASN A 491 23.20 2.31 -2.43
CA ASN A 491 24.10 1.57 -3.32
C ASN A 491 23.46 0.34 -4.02
N THR A 492 22.15 0.31 -4.24
CA THR A 492 21.58 -0.64 -5.19
C THR A 492 22.03 -0.23 -6.59
N GLN A 493 22.91 -1.02 -7.15
CA GLN A 493 23.30 -0.82 -8.54
C GLN A 493 22.19 -1.29 -9.47
N PRO A 494 22.01 -0.62 -10.62
CA PRO A 494 21.15 -1.13 -11.68
C PRO A 494 21.50 -2.58 -11.97
N GLU A 495 20.50 -3.44 -12.04
CA GLU A 495 20.67 -4.87 -12.23
C GLU A 495 19.91 -5.36 -13.46
N GLU A 496 20.61 -6.05 -14.34
CA GLU A 496 19.99 -6.89 -15.37
C GLU A 496 20.16 -8.36 -15.00
N LYS A 497 19.05 -9.10 -15.04
CA LYS A 497 19.00 -10.45 -14.51
C LYS A 497 18.24 -11.37 -15.45
N ILE A 498 18.82 -12.51 -15.77
CA ILE A 498 18.12 -13.62 -16.39
C ILE A 498 17.99 -14.73 -15.36
N SER A 499 16.78 -15.22 -15.16
CA SER A 499 16.54 -16.33 -14.26
C SER A 499 15.81 -17.47 -14.95
N PHE A 500 16.17 -18.68 -14.58
CA PHE A 500 15.52 -19.94 -14.96
C PHE A 500 15.08 -20.60 -13.67
N THR A 501 13.79 -20.81 -13.49
CA THR A 501 13.23 -21.46 -12.29
C THR A 501 12.40 -22.64 -12.75
N TYR A 502 12.78 -23.83 -12.33
CA TYR A 502 12.02 -25.03 -12.57
C TYR A 502 11.38 -25.50 -11.27
N ILE A 503 10.06 -25.55 -11.25
CA ILE A 503 9.24 -25.91 -10.10
C ILE A 503 8.63 -27.27 -10.42
N MET A 504 8.83 -28.24 -9.55
CA MET A 504 8.11 -29.50 -9.59
C MET A 504 7.14 -29.54 -8.42
N ASP A 505 5.85 -29.73 -8.71
CA ASP A 505 4.85 -29.97 -7.68
C ASP A 505 5.30 -31.16 -6.85
N TYR A 506 5.37 -30.97 -5.52
CA TYR A 506 5.80 -31.98 -4.54
C TYR A 506 7.31 -32.25 -4.40
N LEU A 507 8.17 -31.75 -5.29
CA LEU A 507 9.62 -31.94 -5.20
C LEU A 507 10.39 -30.65 -4.89
N GLY A 508 9.79 -29.46 -5.11
CA GLY A 508 10.41 -28.17 -4.87
C GLY A 508 10.76 -27.43 -6.16
N PHE A 509 11.58 -26.41 -6.07
CA PHE A 509 12.00 -25.62 -7.22
C PHE A 509 13.50 -25.74 -7.46
N PHE A 510 13.92 -25.59 -8.72
CA PHE A 510 15.30 -25.45 -9.16
C PHE A 510 15.41 -24.12 -9.87
N GLY A 511 16.33 -23.27 -9.45
CA GLY A 511 16.48 -21.94 -10.02
C GLY A 511 17.89 -21.68 -10.53
N TYR A 512 17.97 -20.92 -11.60
CA TYR A 512 19.20 -20.37 -12.16
C TYR A 512 18.99 -18.88 -12.43
N GLU A 513 19.91 -18.07 -11.99
CA GLU A 513 19.84 -16.63 -12.13
C GLU A 513 21.19 -16.07 -12.55
N GLN A 514 21.18 -15.13 -13.49
CA GLN A 514 22.39 -14.48 -14.00
C GLN A 514 22.19 -12.98 -14.10
N SER A 515 23.06 -12.22 -13.45
CA SER A 515 23.23 -10.79 -13.75
C SER A 515 23.90 -10.65 -15.13
N THR A 516 23.36 -9.77 -15.95
CA THR A 516 23.89 -9.52 -17.29
C THR A 516 24.06 -8.02 -17.51
N ASN A 517 25.07 -7.64 -18.27
CA ASN A 517 25.28 -6.25 -18.72
C ASN A 517 24.98 -6.12 -20.21
N LEU A 518 24.03 -6.88 -20.73
CA LEU A 518 23.78 -7.00 -22.18
C LEU A 518 23.34 -5.67 -22.82
N PHE A 519 22.71 -4.77 -22.06
CA PHE A 519 22.14 -3.53 -22.58
C PHE A 519 22.63 -2.26 -21.87
N PHE A 520 23.47 -2.38 -20.83
CA PHE A 520 24.07 -1.22 -20.19
C PHE A 520 25.23 -0.67 -21.04
N LYS A 521 24.97 0.43 -21.76
CA LYS A 521 26.02 1.45 -21.97
C LYS A 521 26.15 2.18 -20.63
N GLU A 522 27.39 2.43 -20.19
CA GLU A 522 27.70 3.09 -18.91
C GLU A 522 26.68 4.19 -18.56
N PRO A 523 26.00 4.11 -17.44
CA PRO A 523 24.99 5.09 -17.08
C PRO A 523 25.71 6.41 -16.79
N GLY A 524 25.41 7.42 -17.56
CA GLY A 524 25.55 8.77 -17.05
C GLY A 524 24.71 8.82 -15.77
N SER A 525 25.33 9.15 -14.64
CA SER A 525 24.71 9.23 -13.33
C SER A 525 23.45 10.10 -13.37
N VAL A 526 22.30 9.47 -13.46
CA VAL A 526 21.02 10.15 -13.30
C VAL A 526 20.66 10.06 -11.82
N ASN A 527 20.89 11.14 -11.09
CA ASN A 527 20.39 11.29 -9.72
C ASN A 527 18.87 11.46 -9.77
N TYR A 528 18.13 10.42 -9.43
CA TYR A 528 16.72 10.56 -9.10
C TYR A 528 16.60 11.08 -7.66
N GLY A 529 16.44 12.39 -7.49
CA GLY A 529 16.05 12.98 -6.21
C GLY A 529 14.57 12.64 -5.95
N PHE A 530 14.29 11.96 -4.86
CA PHE A 530 12.97 11.87 -4.24
C PHE A 530 12.76 13.05 -3.31
#